data_2f364c4440b52ba13207c0e177bbe460
#
_entry.id   2f364c4440b52ba13207c0e177bbe460
#
_cell.length_a   1.000
_cell.length_b   1.000
_cell.length_c   1.000
_cell.angle_alpha   90.00
_cell.angle_beta   90.00
_cell.angle_gamma   90.00
#
_symmetry.space_group_name_H-M   'P 1'
#
loop_
_entity.id
_entity.type
_entity.pdbx_description
1 polymer ?
#
loop_
_entity_poly.entity_id
_entity_poly.type
_entity_poly.pdbx_seq_one_letter_code
_entity_poly.pdbx_strand_id
1 'polypeptide(L)'
;MASLAGRDLISIADLTAPEISEVLDVATAFKAGADPGRPLAGRNLAMIFQRPSNRTRVSFEVAIRHLGGHPIPLFNSEIQIGERESTADISRILDRYVDGIVARLSSHRDLVTLARSARGPVVNAMTDREHPCQVLADCLTIRELLGHLEGARVCYVGDGNNVCTSWIYAATLLGIDLRVVGPPGYEPHPAVLERAGELAGSRSPVRLSHAAAEGLEDAEIIYTDVWTSMGQEAEQQQRRDDFAHLQVNESLLQLAPPTARVMHCLPAHRGEEITDAVLDGRQSVVFDQAENRLWAQQALLSLIFGAGTGDGRDGGDGRRQGAGREGAAAAPA
;
A
#
# COMPACT_ATOMS: atom_id res chain seq x y z
N MET A 1 18.76 11.44 9.52
CA MET A 1 17.48 10.75 9.19
C MET A 1 17.71 9.26 9.36
N ALA A 2 16.75 8.53 9.90
CA ALA A 2 16.85 7.08 9.97
C ALA A 2 16.79 6.56 8.52
N SER A 3 17.70 5.69 8.14
CA SER A 3 17.76 5.12 6.78
C SER A 3 16.73 3.99 6.64
N LEU A 4 16.07 3.88 5.50
CA LEU A 4 15.24 2.71 5.15
C LEU A 4 16.07 1.47 4.85
N ALA A 5 17.39 1.59 4.74
CA ALA A 5 18.28 0.49 4.40
C ALA A 5 18.13 -0.72 5.33
N GLY A 6 17.87 -1.87 4.74
CA GLY A 6 17.69 -3.15 5.44
C GLY A 6 16.43 -3.28 6.28
N ARG A 7 15.49 -2.34 6.21
CA ARG A 7 14.22 -2.38 6.96
C ARG A 7 13.13 -3.13 6.22
N ASP A 8 12.23 -3.71 6.98
CA ASP A 8 10.94 -4.20 6.48
C ASP A 8 10.00 -3.01 6.20
N LEU A 9 9.06 -3.18 5.27
CA LEU A 9 7.87 -2.36 5.15
C LEU A 9 6.64 -3.26 5.29
N ILE A 10 6.08 -3.35 6.47
CA ILE A 10 4.90 -4.17 6.77
C ILE A 10 3.63 -3.31 6.75
N SER A 11 3.74 -2.08 7.24
CA SER A 11 2.68 -1.08 7.36
C SER A 11 3.17 0.30 6.90
N ILE A 12 2.25 1.15 6.45
CA ILE A 12 2.55 2.59 6.30
C ILE A 12 2.92 3.21 7.65
N ALA A 13 2.33 2.70 8.73
CA ALA A 13 2.64 3.16 10.10
C ALA A 13 4.08 2.85 10.57
N ASP A 14 4.85 2.06 9.82
CA ASP A 14 6.28 1.81 10.06
C ASP A 14 7.17 2.95 9.56
N LEU A 15 6.61 3.86 8.74
CA LEU A 15 7.33 4.99 8.16
C LEU A 15 7.05 6.28 8.94
N THR A 16 7.98 7.20 8.83
CA THR A 16 7.80 8.60 9.23
C THR A 16 7.44 9.46 8.02
N ALA A 17 6.84 10.64 8.25
CA ALA A 17 6.54 11.58 7.17
C ALA A 17 7.79 11.95 6.32
N PRO A 18 8.99 12.22 6.90
CA PRO A 18 10.18 12.43 6.11
C PRO A 18 10.60 11.23 5.26
N GLU A 19 10.45 10.00 5.74
CA GLU A 19 10.77 8.79 4.98
C GLU A 19 9.79 8.57 3.81
N ILE A 20 8.50 8.85 4.02
CA ILE A 20 7.53 8.84 2.92
C ILE A 20 7.92 9.90 1.88
N SER A 21 8.25 11.12 2.32
CA SER A 21 8.67 12.19 1.42
C SER A 21 9.91 11.79 0.60
N GLU A 22 10.91 11.16 1.24
CA GLU A 22 12.11 10.66 0.56
C GLU A 22 11.76 9.62 -0.52
N VAL A 23 10.87 8.66 -0.23
CA VAL A 23 10.39 7.69 -1.23
C VAL A 23 9.75 8.40 -2.42
N LEU A 24 8.89 9.39 -2.15
CA LEU A 24 8.21 10.15 -3.21
C LEU A 24 9.20 11.00 -4.03
N ASP A 25 10.20 11.62 -3.40
CA ASP A 25 11.21 12.43 -4.09
C ASP A 25 12.06 11.58 -5.03
N VAL A 26 12.51 10.41 -4.56
CA VAL A 26 13.25 9.45 -5.38
C VAL A 26 12.37 8.92 -6.52
N ALA A 27 11.09 8.62 -6.25
CA ALA A 27 10.14 8.16 -7.28
C ALA A 27 9.93 9.23 -8.36
N THR A 28 9.79 10.49 -7.96
CA THR A 28 9.67 11.62 -8.91
C THR A 28 10.91 11.74 -9.77
N ALA A 29 12.10 11.64 -9.18
CA ALA A 29 13.35 11.70 -9.91
C ALA A 29 13.47 10.55 -10.94
N PHE A 30 13.13 9.33 -10.55
CA PHE A 30 13.14 8.17 -11.45
C PHE A 30 12.13 8.33 -12.59
N LYS A 31 10.92 8.79 -12.31
CA LYS A 31 9.91 9.08 -13.34
C LYS A 31 10.36 10.16 -14.31
N ALA A 32 11.15 11.13 -13.83
CA ALA A 32 11.76 12.17 -14.65
C ALA A 32 13.01 11.71 -15.43
N GLY A 33 13.39 10.44 -15.33
CA GLY A 33 14.52 9.85 -16.07
C GLY A 33 15.85 9.86 -15.34
N ALA A 34 15.90 10.14 -14.03
CA ALA A 34 17.12 9.98 -13.26
C ALA A 34 17.57 8.51 -13.25
N ASP A 35 18.89 8.30 -13.35
CA ASP A 35 19.46 6.95 -13.27
C ASP A 35 19.26 6.38 -11.86
N PRO A 36 18.53 5.27 -11.70
CA PRO A 36 18.33 4.63 -10.40
C PRO A 36 19.61 3.92 -9.90
N GLY A 37 20.64 3.83 -10.70
CA GLY A 37 21.78 2.99 -10.43
C GLY A 37 21.40 1.50 -10.44
N ARG A 38 22.19 0.69 -9.76
CA ARG A 38 21.98 -0.76 -9.68
C ARG A 38 22.04 -1.28 -8.23
N PRO A 39 21.24 -0.76 -7.31
CA PRO A 39 21.31 -1.15 -5.89
C PRO A 39 20.95 -2.62 -5.64
N LEU A 40 20.29 -3.28 -6.60
CA LEU A 40 19.97 -4.71 -6.55
C LEU A 40 20.90 -5.57 -7.42
N ALA A 41 22.02 -5.05 -7.92
CA ALA A 41 22.94 -5.83 -8.73
C ALA A 41 23.41 -7.10 -8.01
N GLY A 42 23.21 -8.26 -8.65
CA GLY A 42 23.56 -9.56 -8.09
C GLY A 42 22.62 -10.08 -7.00
N ARG A 43 21.52 -9.38 -6.70
CA ARG A 43 20.55 -9.78 -5.69
C ARG A 43 19.32 -10.44 -6.29
N ASN A 44 18.78 -11.41 -5.56
CA ASN A 44 17.55 -12.12 -5.89
C ASN A 44 16.46 -11.73 -4.90
N LEU A 45 15.28 -11.38 -5.39
CA LEU A 45 14.13 -11.08 -4.56
C LEU A 45 13.02 -12.10 -4.82
N ALA A 46 12.59 -12.83 -3.79
CA ALA A 46 11.40 -13.66 -3.87
C ALA A 46 10.15 -12.77 -3.90
N MET A 47 9.22 -13.08 -4.79
CA MET A 47 7.95 -12.38 -4.92
C MET A 47 6.81 -13.38 -4.69
N ILE A 48 6.24 -13.38 -3.49
CA ILE A 48 5.20 -14.34 -3.08
C ILE A 48 3.82 -13.77 -3.43
N PHE A 49 3.05 -14.55 -4.20
CA PHE A 49 1.68 -14.21 -4.58
C PHE A 49 0.71 -15.31 -4.16
N GLN A 50 0.10 -15.18 -2.99
CA GLN A 50 -0.96 -16.09 -2.53
C GLN A 50 -2.27 -15.88 -3.31
N ARG A 51 -2.48 -14.69 -3.85
CA ARG A 51 -3.60 -14.34 -4.74
C ARG A 51 -3.08 -13.79 -6.07
N PRO A 52 -3.76 -14.07 -7.20
CA PRO A 52 -3.37 -13.53 -8.50
C PRO A 52 -3.30 -12.00 -8.48
N SER A 53 -2.29 -11.45 -9.13
CA SER A 53 -2.14 -10.00 -9.28
C SER A 53 -1.33 -9.66 -10.51
N ASN A 54 -1.98 -9.06 -11.50
CA ASN A 54 -1.29 -8.60 -12.70
C ASN A 54 -0.44 -7.36 -12.40
N ARG A 55 -1.07 -6.28 -11.91
CA ARG A 55 -0.40 -4.98 -11.67
C ARG A 55 0.76 -5.09 -10.69
N THR A 56 0.53 -5.68 -9.52
CA THR A 56 1.56 -5.80 -8.47
C THR A 56 2.74 -6.64 -8.95
N ARG A 57 2.47 -7.76 -9.64
CA ARG A 57 3.53 -8.62 -10.15
C ARG A 57 4.39 -7.88 -11.17
N VAL A 58 3.75 -7.34 -12.20
CA VAL A 58 4.48 -6.70 -13.30
C VAL A 58 5.25 -5.48 -12.82
N SER A 59 4.65 -4.60 -12.00
CA SER A 59 5.32 -3.41 -11.50
C SER A 59 6.54 -3.72 -10.63
N PHE A 60 6.46 -4.71 -9.73
CA PHE A 60 7.62 -5.14 -8.94
C PHE A 60 8.68 -5.86 -9.78
N GLU A 61 8.30 -6.75 -10.71
CA GLU A 61 9.26 -7.38 -11.60
C GLU A 61 10.07 -6.36 -12.40
N VAL A 62 9.39 -5.36 -12.96
CA VAL A 62 10.02 -4.29 -13.72
C VAL A 62 10.90 -3.44 -12.81
N ALA A 63 10.40 -3.01 -11.63
CA ALA A 63 11.17 -2.23 -10.66
C ALA A 63 12.46 -2.94 -10.25
N ILE A 64 12.39 -4.23 -9.89
CA ILE A 64 13.55 -5.03 -9.49
C ILE A 64 14.58 -5.12 -10.64
N ARG A 65 14.12 -5.33 -11.88
CA ARG A 65 15.01 -5.40 -13.05
C ARG A 65 15.66 -4.07 -13.36
N HIS A 66 14.92 -2.96 -13.27
CA HIS A 66 15.48 -1.61 -13.46
C HIS A 66 16.60 -1.32 -12.45
N LEU A 67 16.47 -1.81 -11.21
CA LEU A 67 17.47 -1.70 -10.17
C LEU A 67 18.62 -2.73 -10.28
N GLY A 68 18.62 -3.56 -11.34
CA GLY A 68 19.66 -4.55 -11.62
C GLY A 68 19.51 -5.88 -10.89
N GLY A 69 18.38 -6.13 -10.22
CA GLY A 69 18.08 -7.35 -9.49
C GLY A 69 17.39 -8.43 -10.33
N HIS A 70 17.21 -9.59 -9.72
CA HIS A 70 16.51 -10.74 -10.30
C HIS A 70 15.24 -11.07 -9.48
N PRO A 71 14.03 -10.85 -10.03
CA PRO A 71 12.78 -11.24 -9.39
C PRO A 71 12.52 -12.74 -9.56
N ILE A 72 12.08 -13.41 -8.49
CA ILE A 72 11.69 -14.82 -8.47
C ILE A 72 10.23 -14.89 -8.04
N PRO A 73 9.26 -14.89 -8.96
CA PRO A 73 7.85 -15.01 -8.61
C PRO A 73 7.53 -16.42 -8.11
N LEU A 74 6.81 -16.50 -7.00
CA LEU A 74 6.33 -17.72 -6.37
C LEU A 74 4.81 -17.62 -6.21
N PHE A 75 4.07 -18.53 -6.84
CA PHE A 75 2.62 -18.53 -6.82
C PHE A 75 2.06 -19.49 -5.77
N ASN A 76 0.81 -19.28 -5.34
CA ASN A 76 0.19 -20.12 -4.32
C ASN A 76 0.14 -21.61 -4.70
N SER A 77 -0.03 -21.92 -5.99
CA SER A 77 0.03 -23.31 -6.51
C SER A 77 1.36 -24.01 -6.24
N GLU A 78 2.43 -23.25 -6.01
CA GLU A 78 3.77 -23.77 -5.79
C GLU A 78 4.12 -23.79 -4.30
N ILE A 79 3.76 -22.75 -3.55
CA ILE A 79 4.26 -22.51 -2.20
C ILE A 79 3.26 -22.90 -1.10
N GLN A 80 1.95 -22.72 -1.32
CA GLN A 80 0.85 -23.08 -0.40
C GLN A 80 1.14 -22.72 1.07
N ILE A 81 1.41 -21.40 1.31
CA ILE A 81 1.75 -20.87 2.64
C ILE A 81 0.66 -21.18 3.66
N GLY A 82 1.05 -21.76 4.79
CA GLY A 82 0.14 -22.12 5.88
C GLY A 82 -0.67 -23.39 5.66
N GLU A 83 -0.61 -23.98 4.46
CA GLU A 83 -1.30 -25.22 4.13
C GLU A 83 -0.34 -26.41 4.04
N ARG A 84 0.64 -26.33 3.13
CA ARG A 84 1.63 -27.37 2.91
C ARG A 84 2.81 -27.25 3.88
N GLU A 85 3.21 -26.04 4.21
CA GLU A 85 4.36 -25.73 5.06
C GLU A 85 4.08 -24.48 5.89
N SER A 86 4.67 -24.39 7.08
CA SER A 86 4.48 -23.23 7.93
C SER A 86 5.09 -21.96 7.30
N THR A 87 4.43 -20.83 7.48
CA THR A 87 4.95 -19.52 7.01
C THR A 87 6.37 -19.26 7.51
N ALA A 88 6.67 -19.64 8.76
CA ALA A 88 7.99 -19.45 9.36
C ALA A 88 9.08 -20.31 8.68
N ASP A 89 8.77 -21.55 8.31
CA ASP A 89 9.74 -22.45 7.67
C ASP A 89 10.00 -22.02 6.22
N ILE A 90 8.95 -21.67 5.48
CA ILE A 90 9.07 -21.06 4.14
C ILE A 90 9.99 -19.83 4.21
N SER A 91 9.75 -18.93 5.18
CA SER A 91 10.56 -17.73 5.37
C SER A 91 12.02 -18.05 5.62
N ARG A 92 12.32 -18.98 6.53
CA ARG A 92 13.69 -19.38 6.88
C ARG A 92 14.44 -20.02 5.73
N ILE A 93 13.74 -20.75 4.86
CA ILE A 93 14.33 -21.37 3.66
C ILE A 93 14.59 -20.31 2.61
N LEU A 94 13.60 -19.47 2.28
CA LEU A 94 13.77 -18.41 1.30
C LEU A 94 14.88 -17.44 1.69
N ASP A 95 14.97 -17.06 2.96
CA ASP A 95 16.02 -16.18 3.50
C ASP A 95 17.46 -16.72 3.32
N ARG A 96 17.62 -18.01 2.98
CA ARG A 96 18.92 -18.61 2.64
C ARG A 96 19.24 -18.53 1.15
N TYR A 97 18.23 -18.25 0.30
CA TYR A 97 18.35 -18.26 -1.15
C TYR A 97 18.26 -16.88 -1.76
N VAL A 98 17.54 -15.96 -1.10
CA VAL A 98 17.23 -14.62 -1.64
C VAL A 98 17.66 -13.52 -0.68
N ASP A 99 17.81 -12.32 -1.20
CA ASP A 99 18.27 -11.14 -0.47
C ASP A 99 17.12 -10.33 0.15
N GLY A 100 15.89 -10.61 -0.25
CA GLY A 100 14.68 -9.99 0.29
C GLY A 100 13.41 -10.60 -0.28
N ILE A 101 12.29 -10.27 0.31
CA ILE A 101 10.98 -10.85 -0.01
C ILE A 101 9.96 -9.73 -0.24
N VAL A 102 9.24 -9.81 -1.35
CA VAL A 102 8.03 -9.01 -1.63
C VAL A 102 6.84 -9.95 -1.50
N ALA A 103 5.89 -9.67 -0.60
CA ALA A 103 4.82 -10.63 -0.32
C ALA A 103 3.43 -10.01 -0.44
N ARG A 104 2.57 -10.65 -1.25
CA ARG A 104 1.13 -10.40 -1.34
C ARG A 104 0.40 -11.60 -0.76
N LEU A 105 -0.05 -11.48 0.48
CA LEU A 105 -0.66 -12.55 1.27
C LEU A 105 -2.12 -12.24 1.60
N SER A 106 -2.88 -13.29 1.88
CA SER A 106 -4.28 -13.15 2.34
C SER A 106 -4.38 -12.77 3.82
N SER A 107 -3.32 -13.03 4.60
CA SER A 107 -3.28 -12.79 6.05
C SER A 107 -2.12 -11.87 6.40
N HIS A 108 -2.43 -10.76 7.06
CA HIS A 108 -1.41 -9.86 7.61
C HIS A 108 -0.56 -10.53 8.70
N ARG A 109 -1.17 -11.41 9.48
CA ARG A 109 -0.46 -12.20 10.50
C ARG A 109 0.62 -13.08 9.87
N ASP A 110 0.35 -13.66 8.71
CA ASP A 110 1.34 -14.46 7.99
C ASP A 110 2.48 -13.60 7.47
N LEU A 111 2.19 -12.39 6.98
CA LEU A 111 3.22 -11.43 6.59
C LEU A 111 4.14 -11.06 7.76
N VAL A 112 3.57 -10.77 8.94
CA VAL A 112 4.34 -10.48 10.16
C VAL A 112 5.19 -11.68 10.58
N THR A 113 4.65 -12.90 10.47
CA THR A 113 5.38 -14.13 10.77
C THR A 113 6.55 -14.32 9.80
N LEU A 114 6.33 -14.07 8.52
CA LEU A 114 7.35 -14.13 7.48
C LEU A 114 8.48 -13.13 7.76
N ALA A 115 8.14 -11.87 8.05
CA ALA A 115 9.11 -10.83 8.37
C ALA A 115 9.93 -11.11 9.64
N ARG A 116 9.29 -11.63 10.69
CA ARG A 116 9.99 -12.04 11.93
C ARG A 116 10.95 -13.20 11.74
N SER A 117 10.70 -14.04 10.75
CA SER A 117 11.50 -15.26 10.48
C SER A 117 12.60 -15.04 9.45
N ALA A 118 12.51 -13.99 8.63
CA ALA A 118 13.54 -13.57 7.69
C ALA A 118 14.58 -12.67 8.35
N ARG A 119 15.80 -12.67 7.81
CA ARG A 119 16.87 -11.72 8.15
C ARG A 119 16.91 -10.55 7.16
N GLY A 120 16.62 -10.84 5.90
CA GLY A 120 16.51 -9.86 4.84
C GLY A 120 15.21 -9.07 4.89
N PRO A 121 15.13 -7.92 4.18
CA PRO A 121 13.95 -7.08 4.14
C PRO A 121 12.72 -7.79 3.57
N VAL A 122 11.56 -7.53 4.19
CA VAL A 122 10.25 -7.98 3.74
C VAL A 122 9.38 -6.78 3.40
N VAL A 123 8.82 -6.77 2.20
CA VAL A 123 7.95 -5.70 1.71
C VAL A 123 6.52 -6.21 1.54
N ASN A 124 5.58 -5.54 2.20
CA ASN A 124 4.15 -5.77 2.06
C ASN A 124 3.65 -5.27 0.71
N ALA A 125 3.41 -6.18 -0.22
CA ALA A 125 2.80 -5.85 -1.50
C ALA A 125 1.27 -5.78 -1.45
N MET A 126 0.65 -6.39 -0.48
CA MET A 126 -0.75 -6.28 -0.01
C MET A 126 -1.07 -7.41 0.97
N THR A 127 -1.89 -7.13 1.96
CA THR A 127 -2.57 -8.11 2.82
C THR A 127 -4.05 -7.73 2.96
N ASP A 128 -4.79 -8.52 3.76
CA ASP A 128 -6.16 -8.20 4.18
C ASP A 128 -6.27 -6.91 5.01
N ARG A 129 -5.18 -6.45 5.64
CA ARG A 129 -5.17 -5.27 6.52
C ARG A 129 -4.60 -4.02 5.89
N GLU A 130 -3.63 -4.14 4.96
CA GLU A 130 -2.96 -2.99 4.39
C GLU A 130 -2.47 -3.20 2.96
N HIS A 131 -2.34 -2.09 2.23
CA HIS A 131 -1.73 -2.01 0.91
C HIS A 131 -0.74 -0.83 0.80
N PRO A 132 0.39 -0.86 1.56
CA PRO A 132 1.28 0.29 1.71
C PRO A 132 1.86 0.78 0.37
N CYS A 133 2.28 -0.13 -0.51
CA CYS A 133 2.84 0.24 -1.81
C CYS A 133 1.81 0.88 -2.76
N GLN A 134 0.51 0.66 -2.55
CA GLN A 134 -0.54 1.37 -3.28
C GLN A 134 -0.59 2.82 -2.82
N VAL A 135 -0.70 3.04 -1.51
CA VAL A 135 -0.88 4.38 -0.98
C VAL A 135 0.36 5.26 -1.17
N LEU A 136 1.58 4.70 -1.18
CA LEU A 136 2.77 5.46 -1.61
C LEU A 136 2.64 5.96 -3.06
N ALA A 137 2.12 5.14 -3.97
CA ALA A 137 1.88 5.56 -5.36
C ALA A 137 0.74 6.59 -5.46
N ASP A 138 -0.28 6.45 -4.62
CA ASP A 138 -1.39 7.38 -4.54
C ASP A 138 -0.92 8.76 -4.06
N CYS A 139 -0.10 8.80 -3.01
CA CYS A 139 0.54 10.02 -2.53
C CYS A 139 1.43 10.68 -3.59
N LEU A 140 2.17 9.88 -4.37
CA LEU A 140 2.94 10.41 -5.50
C LEU A 140 2.03 11.07 -6.52
N THR A 141 0.92 10.43 -6.88
CA THR A 141 -0.06 10.95 -7.85
C THR A 141 -0.68 12.26 -7.36
N ILE A 142 -1.08 12.31 -6.10
CA ILE A 142 -1.66 13.53 -5.50
C ILE A 142 -0.63 14.67 -5.51
N ARG A 143 0.62 14.38 -5.15
CA ARG A 143 1.69 15.37 -5.18
C ARG A 143 1.98 15.90 -6.59
N GLU A 144 1.90 15.06 -7.60
CA GLU A 144 2.00 15.47 -9.01
C GLU A 144 0.84 16.38 -9.44
N LEU A 145 -0.38 16.11 -8.97
CA LEU A 145 -1.58 16.84 -9.33
C LEU A 145 -1.71 18.19 -8.60
N LEU A 146 -1.43 18.20 -7.29
CA LEU A 146 -1.70 19.34 -6.41
C LEU A 146 -0.42 20.13 -6.03
N GLY A 147 0.76 19.53 -6.17
CA GLY A 147 2.03 20.12 -5.75
C GLY A 147 2.33 19.95 -4.24
N HIS A 148 1.39 19.46 -3.45
CA HIS A 148 1.51 19.26 -2.01
C HIS A 148 0.71 18.05 -1.54
N LEU A 149 0.96 17.62 -0.29
CA LEU A 149 0.19 16.58 0.40
C LEU A 149 -0.45 17.12 1.67
N GLU A 150 0.29 17.91 2.46
CA GLU A 150 -0.25 18.51 3.68
C GLU A 150 -1.45 19.41 3.35
N GLY A 151 -2.57 19.15 4.01
CA GLY A 151 -3.82 19.86 3.81
C GLY A 151 -4.58 19.48 2.53
N ALA A 152 -4.08 18.54 1.70
CA ALA A 152 -4.84 18.02 0.57
C ALA A 152 -6.14 17.36 1.06
N ARG A 153 -7.26 17.70 0.43
CA ARG A 153 -8.59 17.20 0.83
C ARG A 153 -8.95 15.97 0.01
N VAL A 154 -8.88 14.81 0.65
CA VAL A 154 -9.15 13.51 0.03
C VAL A 154 -10.44 12.93 0.62
N CYS A 155 -11.40 12.61 -0.24
CA CYS A 155 -12.59 11.86 0.14
C CYS A 155 -12.46 10.41 -0.35
N TYR A 156 -12.32 9.49 0.58
CA TYR A 156 -12.39 8.05 0.32
C TYR A 156 -13.85 7.61 0.41
N VAL A 157 -14.42 7.14 -0.69
CA VAL A 157 -15.83 6.68 -0.79
C VAL A 157 -15.83 5.16 -0.95
N GLY A 158 -16.21 4.43 0.08
CA GLY A 158 -16.19 2.95 0.03
C GLY A 158 -16.07 2.27 1.38
N ASP A 159 -15.65 1.01 1.33
CA ASP A 159 -15.45 0.13 2.49
C ASP A 159 -14.20 0.51 3.29
N GLY A 160 -14.27 0.38 4.61
CA GLY A 160 -13.13 0.54 5.53
C GLY A 160 -12.07 -0.57 5.42
N ASN A 161 -11.72 -0.95 4.20
CA ASN A 161 -10.86 -2.07 3.85
C ASN A 161 -9.35 -1.81 4.08
N ASN A 162 -8.52 -2.69 3.55
CA ASN A 162 -7.05 -2.60 3.66
C ASN A 162 -6.45 -1.37 2.96
N VAL A 163 -7.03 -0.90 1.86
CA VAL A 163 -6.58 0.33 1.18
C VAL A 163 -6.95 1.54 2.02
N CYS A 164 -8.18 1.57 2.56
CA CYS A 164 -8.64 2.61 3.49
C CYS A 164 -7.74 2.67 4.73
N THR A 165 -7.37 1.52 5.30
CA THR A 165 -6.43 1.45 6.45
C THR A 165 -5.10 2.13 6.13
N SER A 166 -4.48 1.79 5.01
CA SER A 166 -3.21 2.42 4.60
C SER A 166 -3.37 3.91 4.31
N TRP A 167 -4.52 4.34 3.77
CA TRP A 167 -4.85 5.75 3.59
C TRP A 167 -4.95 6.50 4.92
N ILE A 168 -5.59 5.92 5.93
CA ILE A 168 -5.72 6.51 7.27
C ILE A 168 -4.34 6.78 7.87
N TYR A 169 -3.42 5.81 7.80
CA TYR A 169 -2.07 5.98 8.32
C TYR A 169 -1.27 7.02 7.52
N ALA A 170 -1.33 6.97 6.19
CA ALA A 170 -0.63 7.95 5.36
C ALA A 170 -1.15 9.37 5.58
N ALA A 171 -2.47 9.56 5.63
CA ALA A 171 -3.09 10.85 5.87
C ALA A 171 -2.69 11.42 7.23
N THR A 172 -2.68 10.58 8.25
CA THR A 172 -2.24 10.95 9.61
C THR A 172 -0.79 11.42 9.64
N LEU A 173 0.10 10.70 8.98
CA LEU A 173 1.53 11.02 8.96
C LEU A 173 1.83 12.27 8.13
N LEU A 174 1.13 12.45 6.99
CA LEU A 174 1.41 13.50 6.02
C LEU A 174 0.55 14.76 6.21
N GLY A 175 -0.40 14.76 7.14
CA GLY A 175 -1.31 15.89 7.36
C GLY A 175 -2.35 16.08 6.25
N ILE A 176 -2.73 15.01 5.55
CA ILE A 176 -3.79 15.02 4.54
C ILE A 176 -5.14 15.08 5.25
N ASP A 177 -6.05 15.95 4.82
CA ASP A 177 -7.44 15.99 5.30
C ASP A 177 -8.23 14.85 4.64
N LEU A 178 -8.22 13.68 5.30
CA LEU A 178 -8.89 12.48 4.82
C LEU A 178 -10.31 12.39 5.40
N ARG A 179 -11.28 12.25 4.52
CA ARG A 179 -12.68 11.95 4.84
C ARG A 179 -13.01 10.58 4.30
N VAL A 180 -13.47 9.69 5.17
CA VAL A 180 -13.93 8.34 4.79
C VAL A 180 -15.45 8.33 4.83
N VAL A 181 -16.05 8.06 3.68
CA VAL A 181 -17.50 7.99 3.50
C VAL A 181 -17.87 6.56 3.14
N GLY A 182 -18.68 5.94 4.00
CA GLY A 182 -19.16 4.56 3.81
C GLY A 182 -20.50 4.32 4.49
N PRO A 183 -21.23 3.26 4.16
CA PRO A 183 -22.46 2.92 4.86
C PRO A 183 -22.18 2.54 6.33
N PRO A 184 -23.18 2.65 7.22
CA PRO A 184 -23.05 2.14 8.58
C PRO A 184 -22.70 0.64 8.61
N GLY A 185 -21.73 0.24 9.47
CA GLY A 185 -21.25 -1.12 9.62
C GLY A 185 -20.06 -1.49 8.72
N TYR A 186 -19.61 -0.56 7.89
CA TYR A 186 -18.46 -0.73 6.99
C TYR A 186 -17.33 0.27 7.30
N GLU A 187 -17.31 0.80 8.50
CA GLU A 187 -16.29 1.73 8.97
C GLU A 187 -14.92 1.03 9.10
N PRO A 188 -13.81 1.78 9.03
CA PRO A 188 -12.49 1.25 9.37
C PRO A 188 -12.45 0.64 10.76
N HIS A 189 -11.72 -0.45 10.92
CA HIS A 189 -11.62 -1.14 12.19
C HIS A 189 -11.19 -0.18 13.33
N PRO A 190 -11.83 -0.20 14.51
CA PRO A 190 -11.52 0.73 15.61
C PRO A 190 -10.04 0.81 16.00
N ALA A 191 -9.32 -0.32 15.99
CA ALA A 191 -7.89 -0.35 16.27
C ALA A 191 -7.04 0.43 15.23
N VAL A 192 -7.53 0.60 14.00
CA VAL A 192 -6.88 1.42 12.97
C VAL A 192 -6.98 2.90 13.34
N LEU A 193 -8.16 3.32 13.78
CA LEU A 193 -8.41 4.71 14.21
C LEU A 193 -7.65 5.03 15.50
N GLU A 194 -7.60 4.10 16.44
CA GLU A 194 -6.81 4.22 17.68
C GLU A 194 -5.31 4.40 17.34
N ARG A 195 -4.77 3.52 16.47
CA ARG A 195 -3.37 3.61 16.05
C ARG A 195 -3.09 4.91 15.27
N ALA A 196 -3.99 5.36 14.43
CA ALA A 196 -3.88 6.65 13.77
C ALA A 196 -3.85 7.81 14.77
N GLY A 197 -4.68 7.75 15.82
CA GLY A 197 -4.67 8.73 16.92
C GLY A 197 -3.32 8.80 17.66
N GLU A 198 -2.70 7.65 17.91
CA GLU A 198 -1.35 7.58 18.50
C GLU A 198 -0.30 8.24 17.59
N LEU A 199 -0.38 7.99 16.28
CA LEU A 199 0.54 8.56 15.29
C LEU A 199 0.35 10.06 15.09
N ALA A 200 -0.88 10.55 15.17
CA ALA A 200 -1.24 11.95 14.94
C ALA A 200 -0.86 12.87 16.12
N GLY A 201 -0.73 12.33 17.34
CA GLY A 201 -0.62 13.13 18.53
C GLY A 201 -1.89 13.95 18.78
N SER A 202 -1.80 15.28 18.65
CA SER A 202 -2.96 16.17 18.84
C SER A 202 -3.80 16.42 17.58
N ARG A 203 -3.39 15.89 16.43
CA ARG A 203 -4.09 16.06 15.16
C ARG A 203 -5.01 14.88 14.92
N SER A 204 -6.21 15.12 14.37
CA SER A 204 -7.08 14.08 13.84
C SER A 204 -7.42 14.42 12.39
N PRO A 205 -6.56 14.06 11.45
CA PRO A 205 -6.77 14.40 10.04
C PRO A 205 -7.85 13.53 9.36
N VAL A 206 -8.40 12.53 10.07
CA VAL A 206 -9.37 11.58 9.52
C VAL A 206 -10.75 11.86 10.09
N ARG A 207 -11.72 12.04 9.20
CA ARG A 207 -13.15 12.21 9.54
C ARG A 207 -13.95 11.07 8.91
N LEU A 208 -14.91 10.52 9.66
CA LEU A 208 -15.83 9.50 9.16
C LEU A 208 -17.20 10.14 8.94
N SER A 209 -17.87 9.78 7.86
CA SER A 209 -19.25 10.19 7.57
C SER A 209 -19.99 9.09 6.81
N HIS A 210 -21.32 9.13 6.89
CA HIS A 210 -22.21 8.30 6.08
C HIS A 210 -22.89 9.09 4.97
N ALA A 211 -22.66 10.41 4.92
CA ALA A 211 -23.24 11.31 3.93
C ALA A 211 -22.19 11.73 2.90
N ALA A 212 -22.39 11.35 1.65
CA ALA A 212 -21.46 11.67 0.55
C ALA A 212 -21.21 13.18 0.42
N ALA A 213 -22.23 14.00 0.60
CA ALA A 213 -22.12 15.47 0.50
C ALA A 213 -21.10 16.04 1.49
N GLU A 214 -21.07 15.55 2.73
CA GLU A 214 -20.14 16.03 3.75
C GLU A 214 -18.67 15.70 3.43
N GLY A 215 -18.44 14.58 2.73
CA GLY A 215 -17.10 14.19 2.31
C GLY A 215 -16.62 14.91 1.06
N LEU A 216 -17.52 15.23 0.15
CA LEU A 216 -17.21 15.66 -1.22
C LEU A 216 -17.22 17.19 -1.42
N GLU A 217 -17.90 17.98 -0.57
CA GLU A 217 -18.19 19.40 -0.77
C GLU A 217 -16.99 20.23 -1.26
N ASP A 218 -15.80 19.97 -0.75
CA ASP A 218 -14.58 20.66 -1.12
C ASP A 218 -13.41 19.70 -1.44
N ALA A 219 -13.72 18.43 -1.73
CA ALA A 219 -12.72 17.41 -2.04
C ALA A 219 -11.92 17.76 -3.31
N GLU A 220 -10.60 17.64 -3.23
CA GLU A 220 -9.70 17.76 -4.39
C GLU A 220 -9.48 16.39 -5.05
N ILE A 221 -9.56 15.32 -4.22
CA ILE A 221 -9.43 13.94 -4.67
C ILE A 221 -10.63 13.14 -4.17
N ILE A 222 -11.23 12.39 -5.06
CA ILE A 222 -12.26 11.38 -4.79
C ILE A 222 -11.61 10.03 -5.02
N TYR A 223 -11.48 9.24 -3.98
CA TYR A 223 -10.90 7.92 -4.04
C TYR A 223 -11.95 6.86 -3.82
N THR A 224 -11.98 5.80 -4.62
CA THR A 224 -12.82 4.63 -4.36
C THR A 224 -12.08 3.32 -4.60
N ASP A 225 -12.64 2.24 -4.10
CA ASP A 225 -12.17 0.86 -4.26
C ASP A 225 -13.38 -0.08 -4.35
N VAL A 226 -13.14 -1.31 -4.74
CA VAL A 226 -14.17 -2.34 -4.82
C VAL A 226 -14.93 -2.48 -3.48
N TRP A 227 -16.25 -2.63 -3.55
CA TRP A 227 -17.08 -2.81 -2.35
C TRP A 227 -16.90 -4.20 -1.73
N THR A 228 -16.56 -5.18 -2.54
CA THR A 228 -16.34 -6.57 -2.11
C THR A 228 -14.88 -6.93 -2.32
N SER A 229 -14.14 -7.01 -1.23
CA SER A 229 -12.75 -7.43 -1.25
C SER A 229 -12.62 -8.96 -1.43
N MET A 230 -11.44 -9.41 -1.84
CA MET A 230 -11.16 -10.84 -1.99
C MET A 230 -11.38 -11.61 -0.68
N GLY A 231 -12.20 -12.65 -0.73
CA GLY A 231 -12.59 -13.45 0.44
C GLY A 231 -13.94 -13.06 1.05
N GLN A 232 -14.59 -12.00 0.53
CA GLN A 232 -15.91 -11.53 0.96
C GLN A 232 -17.00 -11.81 -0.08
N GLU A 233 -16.76 -12.70 -1.04
CA GLU A 233 -17.65 -12.96 -2.17
C GLU A 233 -19.04 -13.42 -1.72
N ALA A 234 -19.16 -14.06 -0.55
CA ALA A 234 -20.42 -14.48 0.04
C ALA A 234 -21.34 -13.30 0.43
N GLU A 235 -20.76 -12.11 0.69
CA GLU A 235 -21.48 -10.88 1.08
C GLU A 235 -21.76 -9.96 -0.11
N GLN A 236 -21.37 -10.34 -1.32
CA GLN A 236 -21.36 -9.45 -2.49
C GLN A 236 -22.71 -8.76 -2.75
N GLN A 237 -23.83 -9.52 -2.68
CA GLN A 237 -25.13 -8.94 -2.94
C GLN A 237 -25.53 -7.92 -1.85
N GLN A 238 -25.32 -8.26 -0.59
CA GLN A 238 -25.60 -7.35 0.52
C GLN A 238 -24.77 -6.06 0.39
N ARG A 239 -23.49 -6.18 0.09
CA ARG A 239 -22.60 -5.03 -0.11
C ARG A 239 -23.05 -4.15 -1.29
N ARG A 240 -23.48 -4.76 -2.40
CA ARG A 240 -24.03 -4.00 -3.53
C ARG A 240 -25.25 -3.17 -3.13
N ASP A 241 -26.15 -3.75 -2.33
CA ASP A 241 -27.36 -3.07 -1.88
C ASP A 241 -27.02 -1.93 -0.90
N ASP A 242 -26.12 -2.18 0.05
CA ASP A 242 -25.73 -1.22 1.08
C ASP A 242 -24.92 -0.04 0.50
N PHE A 243 -24.03 -0.30 -0.46
CA PHE A 243 -23.18 0.73 -1.08
C PHE A 243 -23.80 1.41 -2.32
N ALA A 244 -24.92 0.95 -2.84
CA ALA A 244 -25.49 1.44 -4.11
C ALA A 244 -25.62 2.97 -4.18
N HIS A 245 -25.95 3.63 -3.07
CA HIS A 245 -26.12 5.08 -2.96
C HIS A 245 -24.78 5.84 -2.95
N LEU A 246 -23.65 5.14 -2.83
CA LEU A 246 -22.28 5.69 -2.82
C LEU A 246 -21.51 5.38 -4.12
N GLN A 247 -22.17 4.85 -5.15
CA GLN A 247 -21.52 4.63 -6.45
C GLN A 247 -20.92 5.95 -6.96
N VAL A 248 -19.64 5.93 -7.29
CA VAL A 248 -18.97 7.08 -7.90
C VAL A 248 -19.41 7.19 -9.36
N ASN A 249 -20.48 7.93 -9.55
CA ASN A 249 -21.13 8.24 -10.81
C ASN A 249 -21.20 9.75 -11.05
N GLU A 250 -21.71 10.17 -12.18
CA GLU A 250 -21.78 11.58 -12.57
C GLU A 250 -22.61 12.42 -11.59
N SER A 251 -23.64 11.85 -10.97
CA SER A 251 -24.46 12.55 -9.97
C SER A 251 -23.71 12.76 -8.67
N LEU A 252 -22.93 11.75 -8.22
CA LEU A 252 -22.10 11.88 -7.02
C LEU A 252 -20.96 12.89 -7.25
N LEU A 253 -20.37 12.94 -8.46
CA LEU A 253 -19.35 13.92 -8.80
C LEU A 253 -19.85 15.36 -8.74
N GLN A 254 -21.15 15.62 -8.93
CA GLN A 254 -21.72 16.96 -8.80
C GLN A 254 -21.71 17.52 -7.38
N LEU A 255 -21.49 16.66 -6.37
CA LEU A 255 -21.32 17.07 -4.98
C LEU A 255 -19.92 17.62 -4.69
N ALA A 256 -18.98 17.40 -5.59
CA ALA A 256 -17.58 17.82 -5.47
C ALA A 256 -17.27 19.01 -6.41
N PRO A 257 -16.18 19.73 -6.15
CA PRO A 257 -15.68 20.73 -7.10
C PRO A 257 -15.41 20.12 -8.48
N PRO A 258 -15.71 20.83 -9.57
CA PRO A 258 -15.48 20.31 -10.94
C PRO A 258 -14.00 20.05 -11.26
N THR A 259 -13.10 20.54 -10.44
CA THR A 259 -11.66 20.31 -10.52
C THR A 259 -11.21 19.06 -9.78
N ALA A 260 -12.07 18.43 -8.97
CA ALA A 260 -11.75 17.22 -8.23
C ALA A 260 -11.29 16.10 -9.17
N ARG A 261 -10.29 15.33 -8.77
CA ARG A 261 -9.76 14.19 -9.52
C ARG A 261 -10.25 12.89 -8.91
N VAL A 262 -10.50 11.91 -9.78
CA VAL A 262 -10.97 10.58 -9.37
C VAL A 262 -9.82 9.58 -9.43
N MET A 263 -9.64 8.84 -8.34
CA MET A 263 -8.64 7.81 -8.15
C MET A 263 -9.29 6.47 -7.80
N HIS A 264 -8.67 5.37 -8.22
CA HIS A 264 -9.07 4.00 -7.93
C HIS A 264 -7.87 3.09 -8.02
N CYS A 265 -7.62 2.24 -7.00
CA CYS A 265 -6.46 1.35 -6.98
C CYS A 265 -6.49 0.25 -8.06
N LEU A 266 -7.61 0.04 -8.71
CA LEU A 266 -7.86 -1.00 -9.71
C LEU A 266 -7.62 -2.44 -9.17
N PRO A 267 -8.38 -3.45 -9.67
CA PRO A 267 -9.36 -3.41 -10.77
C PRO A 267 -10.65 -2.72 -10.35
N ALA A 268 -11.28 -1.99 -11.24
CA ALA A 268 -12.61 -1.44 -11.01
C ALA A 268 -13.70 -2.44 -11.48
N HIS A 269 -14.74 -2.60 -10.69
CA HIS A 269 -15.96 -3.29 -11.10
C HIS A 269 -16.92 -2.28 -11.70
N ARG A 270 -16.73 -2.01 -12.98
CA ARG A 270 -17.51 -1.03 -13.76
C ARG A 270 -19.00 -1.27 -13.62
N GLY A 271 -19.75 -0.23 -13.20
CA GLY A 271 -21.18 -0.32 -12.92
C GLY A 271 -21.50 -0.75 -11.47
N GLU A 272 -20.49 -1.10 -10.65
CA GLU A 272 -20.64 -1.29 -9.20
C GLU A 272 -20.17 -0.02 -8.46
N GLU A 273 -18.95 0.02 -7.96
CA GLU A 273 -18.43 1.16 -7.19
C GLU A 273 -18.16 2.42 -8.03
N ILE A 274 -17.95 2.26 -9.34
CA ILE A 274 -17.67 3.36 -10.26
C ILE A 274 -18.28 3.09 -11.63
N THR A 275 -18.83 4.15 -12.28
CA THR A 275 -19.35 4.04 -13.66
C THR A 275 -18.23 4.14 -14.69
N ASP A 276 -18.50 3.59 -15.90
CA ASP A 276 -17.60 3.73 -17.05
C ASP A 276 -17.34 5.21 -17.40
N ALA A 277 -18.39 6.02 -17.37
CA ALA A 277 -18.31 7.44 -17.70
C ALA A 277 -17.38 8.21 -16.75
N VAL A 278 -17.35 7.85 -15.47
CA VAL A 278 -16.44 8.46 -14.50
C VAL A 278 -15.04 7.89 -14.64
N LEU A 279 -14.90 6.55 -14.72
CA LEU A 279 -13.60 5.90 -14.79
C LEU A 279 -12.78 6.32 -16.02
N ASP A 280 -13.46 6.50 -17.17
CA ASP A 280 -12.84 6.93 -18.44
C ASP A 280 -13.00 8.45 -18.66
N GLY A 281 -13.56 9.17 -17.69
CA GLY A 281 -13.86 10.59 -17.77
C GLY A 281 -12.63 11.49 -17.54
N ARG A 282 -12.80 12.80 -17.80
CA ARG A 282 -11.71 13.81 -17.71
C ARG A 282 -11.14 13.99 -16.32
N GLN A 283 -11.92 13.70 -15.28
CA GLN A 283 -11.50 13.82 -13.88
C GLN A 283 -10.70 12.60 -13.42
N SER A 284 -10.80 11.49 -14.13
CA SER A 284 -10.10 10.24 -13.80
C SER A 284 -8.59 10.34 -14.06
N VAL A 285 -7.83 9.89 -13.06
CA VAL A 285 -6.36 9.77 -13.12
C VAL A 285 -5.90 8.37 -12.76
N VAL A 286 -6.79 7.40 -12.88
CA VAL A 286 -6.56 6.01 -12.43
C VAL A 286 -5.40 5.32 -13.15
N PHE A 287 -5.11 5.68 -14.39
CA PHE A 287 -4.01 5.09 -15.14
C PHE A 287 -2.67 5.74 -14.79
N ASP A 288 -2.63 7.06 -14.57
CA ASP A 288 -1.45 7.76 -14.04
C ASP A 288 -1.12 7.25 -12.63
N GLN A 289 -2.15 7.05 -11.80
CA GLN A 289 -2.03 6.42 -10.49
C GLN A 289 -1.47 5.00 -10.59
N ALA A 290 -1.95 4.20 -11.53
CA ALA A 290 -1.47 2.84 -11.73
C ALA A 290 -0.02 2.81 -12.23
N GLU A 291 0.41 3.75 -13.08
CA GLU A 291 1.79 3.93 -13.51
C GLU A 291 2.69 4.27 -12.32
N ASN A 292 2.26 5.17 -11.45
CA ASN A 292 3.03 5.61 -10.28
C ASN A 292 3.37 4.47 -9.29
N ARG A 293 2.69 3.34 -9.37
CA ARG A 293 3.06 2.13 -8.64
C ARG A 293 4.46 1.63 -8.99
N LEU A 294 4.82 1.68 -10.27
CA LEU A 294 6.17 1.30 -10.70
C LEU A 294 7.22 2.19 -10.03
N TRP A 295 7.03 3.50 -10.13
CA TRP A 295 8.01 4.47 -9.64
C TRP A 295 8.14 4.47 -8.13
N ALA A 296 7.02 4.42 -7.39
CA ALA A 296 7.02 4.34 -5.93
C ALA A 296 7.66 3.03 -5.42
N GLN A 297 7.37 1.89 -6.05
CA GLN A 297 7.97 0.60 -5.69
C GLN A 297 9.46 0.56 -6.02
N GLN A 298 9.87 1.12 -7.15
CA GLN A 298 11.27 1.22 -7.54
C GLN A 298 12.05 2.09 -6.55
N ALA A 299 11.52 3.25 -6.18
CA ALA A 299 12.11 4.14 -5.19
C ALA A 299 12.24 3.47 -3.82
N LEU A 300 11.15 2.85 -3.34
CA LEU A 300 11.14 2.11 -2.08
C LEU A 300 12.23 1.03 -2.04
N LEU A 301 12.29 0.19 -3.07
CA LEU A 301 13.30 -0.87 -3.15
C LEU A 301 14.71 -0.30 -3.24
N SER A 302 14.92 0.80 -3.97
CA SER A 302 16.23 1.45 -4.05
C SER A 302 16.71 1.96 -2.69
N LEU A 303 15.83 2.50 -1.87
CA LEU A 303 16.14 2.98 -0.52
C LEU A 303 16.35 1.83 0.48
N ILE A 304 15.58 0.76 0.38
CA ILE A 304 15.73 -0.41 1.25
C ILE A 304 17.06 -1.15 0.95
N PHE A 305 17.47 -1.21 -0.31
CA PHE A 305 18.66 -1.96 -0.72
C PHE A 305 19.87 -1.09 -1.09
N GLY A 306 19.69 0.23 -1.20
CA GLY A 306 20.66 1.13 -1.84
C GLY A 306 21.80 1.66 -0.96
N ALA A 307 21.65 1.76 0.34
CA ALA A 307 22.66 2.36 1.19
C ALA A 307 23.37 1.31 2.08
N GLY A 308 24.64 1.06 1.80
CA GLY A 308 25.58 0.52 2.78
C GLY A 308 25.67 -0.99 2.90
N THR A 309 25.54 -1.72 1.82
CA THR A 309 26.04 -3.10 1.79
C THR A 309 27.47 -3.13 1.27
N GLY A 310 28.38 -2.62 2.08
CA GLY A 310 29.74 -3.14 2.08
C GLY A 310 29.63 -4.63 2.34
N ASP A 311 30.26 -5.36 1.45
CA ASP A 311 30.57 -6.78 1.47
C ASP A 311 30.61 -7.36 2.90
N GLY A 312 29.53 -8.01 3.31
CA GLY A 312 29.36 -8.62 4.63
C GLY A 312 29.02 -10.11 4.54
N ARG A 313 29.40 -10.76 3.45
CA ARG A 313 29.53 -12.23 3.41
C ARG A 313 30.90 -12.67 3.93
N ASP A 314 31.31 -12.13 5.07
CA ASP A 314 32.36 -12.76 5.87
C ASP A 314 31.67 -13.78 6.78
N GLY A 315 32.09 -15.03 6.63
CA GLY A 315 31.63 -16.18 7.42
C GLY A 315 31.92 -15.98 8.91
N GLY A 316 31.01 -15.32 9.61
CA GLY A 316 31.04 -15.15 11.06
C GLY A 316 29.70 -15.51 11.65
N ASP A 317 29.62 -16.59 12.36
CA ASP A 317 28.55 -16.99 13.27
C ASP A 317 28.37 -15.90 14.35
N GLY A 318 27.67 -14.83 13.99
CA GLY A 318 27.32 -13.70 14.85
C GLY A 318 25.83 -13.68 15.08
N ARG A 319 25.33 -14.45 16.06
CA ARG A 319 24.01 -14.28 16.65
C ARG A 319 23.83 -12.79 16.98
N ARG A 320 23.05 -12.05 16.19
CA ARG A 320 22.56 -10.74 16.60
C ARG A 320 21.68 -10.97 17.84
N GLN A 321 22.23 -10.60 19.00
CA GLN A 321 21.46 -10.47 20.23
C GLN A 321 20.33 -9.45 19.96
N GLY A 322 19.11 -9.83 20.34
CA GLY A 322 17.90 -9.04 20.14
C GLY A 322 18.02 -7.64 20.74
N ALA A 323 18.24 -6.67 19.90
CA ALA A 323 17.89 -5.30 20.20
C ALA A 323 16.42 -5.13 19.82
N GLY A 324 15.60 -4.81 20.81
CA GLY A 324 14.16 -4.74 20.85
C GLY A 324 13.42 -4.45 19.53
N ARG A 325 12.85 -5.46 18.93
CA ARG A 325 11.72 -5.33 18.01
C ARG A 325 10.42 -5.32 18.83
N GLU A 326 10.34 -4.40 19.80
CA GLU A 326 9.11 -4.07 20.49
C GLU A 326 8.46 -2.88 19.77
N GLY A 327 7.48 -3.15 18.92
CA GLY A 327 6.78 -2.09 18.21
C GLY A 327 5.63 -2.55 17.32
N ALA A 328 5.61 -3.80 16.88
CA ALA A 328 4.44 -4.34 16.21
C ALA A 328 3.47 -4.90 17.26
N ALA A 329 2.65 -4.04 17.87
CA ALA A 329 1.58 -4.46 18.74
C ALA A 329 0.66 -5.42 17.99
N ALA A 330 0.59 -6.66 18.47
CA ALA A 330 -0.41 -7.60 18.04
C ALA A 330 -1.78 -7.03 18.43
N ALA A 331 -2.53 -6.50 17.47
CA ALA A 331 -3.94 -6.27 17.67
C ALA A 331 -4.62 -7.63 17.85
N PRO A 332 -5.59 -7.75 18.77
CA PRO A 332 -6.30 -9.01 19.03
C PRO A 332 -7.05 -9.50 17.79
N ALA A 333 -7.32 -10.79 17.81
CA ALA A 333 -7.91 -11.59 16.75
C ALA A 333 -9.28 -11.09 16.31
#